data_45249a21b5f50801eba4262cea495515
#
_entry.id   45249a21b5f50801eba4262cea495515
#
_cell.length_a   1.000
_cell.length_b   1.000
_cell.length_c   1.000
_cell.angle_alpha   90.00
_cell.angle_beta   90.00
_cell.angle_gamma   90.00
#
_symmetry.space_group_name_H-M   'P 1'
#
loop_
_entity.id
_entity.type
_entity.pdbx_description
1 polymer ?
#
loop_
_entity_poly.entity_id
_entity_poly.type
_entity_poly.pdbx_seq_one_letter_code
_entity_poly.pdbx_strand_id
1 'polypeptide(L)'
;PNEIDYLSIDTLKNFNNFTETSPAYRANLKIILRNGGFSSYQSEYPYSMIEKKGSILSSVHSLANMDADSNYIFIKNIYEKPIQKNFTAFLVNIKTKKIEEQFDIKTNFTNSLKLNKKLIRPEIFLFTKDFLGIPIYTSVKNKHVSFEHTHPPHEYILSNKKN
;
A
#
# COMPACT_ATOMS: atom_id res chain seq x y z
N PRO A 1 10.71 12.71 -0.87
CA PRO A 1 9.81 13.65 -0.19
C PRO A 1 9.20 12.95 0.99
N ASN A 2 9.34 13.57 2.16
CA ASN A 2 8.83 13.01 3.41
C ASN A 2 7.37 13.42 3.68
N GLU A 3 6.82 14.27 2.83
CA GLU A 3 5.45 14.76 2.92
C GLU A 3 4.73 14.47 1.62
N ILE A 4 3.54 13.94 1.74
CA ILE A 4 2.62 13.79 0.63
C ILE A 4 1.48 14.73 0.92
N ASP A 5 1.31 15.69 0.02
CA ASP A 5 0.11 16.48 -0.03
C ASP A 5 -1.06 15.55 -0.35
N TYR A 6 -1.96 15.39 0.60
CA TYR A 6 -3.23 14.73 0.35
C TYR A 6 -4.36 15.70 0.61
N LEU A 7 -5.31 15.67 -0.28
CA LEU A 7 -6.57 16.39 -0.07
C LEU A 7 -7.32 15.68 1.05
N SER A 8 -7.74 16.45 2.06
CA SER A 8 -8.66 15.93 3.06
C SER A 8 -10.03 15.68 2.44
N ILE A 9 -10.79 14.76 3.01
CA ILE A 9 -12.19 14.53 2.58
C ILE A 9 -13.02 15.80 2.75
N ASP A 10 -12.73 16.62 3.74
CA ASP A 10 -13.39 17.90 3.93
C ASP A 10 -13.14 18.88 2.79
N THR A 11 -11.92 18.87 2.23
CA THR A 11 -11.63 19.62 1.00
C THR A 11 -12.46 19.11 -0.17
N LEU A 12 -12.67 17.81 -0.29
CA LEU A 12 -13.49 17.22 -1.35
C LEU A 12 -14.98 17.55 -1.18
N LYS A 13 -15.49 17.65 0.03
CA LYS A 13 -16.89 18.07 0.30
C LYS A 13 -17.18 19.48 -0.24
N ASN A 14 -16.19 20.35 -0.29
CA ASN A 14 -16.34 21.69 -0.84
C ASN A 14 -16.59 21.69 -2.36
N PHE A 15 -16.29 20.61 -3.06
CA PHE A 15 -16.64 20.45 -4.47
C PHE A 15 -18.14 20.25 -4.72
N ASN A 16 -18.94 19.98 -3.69
CA ASN A 16 -20.38 19.88 -3.81
C ASN A 16 -21.03 21.19 -4.30
N ASN A 17 -20.32 22.32 -4.22
CA ASN A 17 -20.75 23.58 -4.80
C ASN A 17 -20.67 23.60 -6.35
N PHE A 18 -19.99 22.64 -6.95
CA PHE A 18 -19.81 22.56 -8.39
C PHE A 18 -20.58 21.40 -9.05
N THR A 19 -21.10 20.48 -8.26
CA THR A 19 -21.83 19.32 -8.75
C THR A 19 -22.76 18.76 -7.66
N GLU A 20 -23.93 18.28 -8.08
CA GLU A 20 -24.88 17.59 -7.18
C GLU A 20 -24.43 16.15 -6.84
N THR A 21 -23.40 15.65 -7.51
CA THR A 21 -22.84 14.32 -7.26
C THR A 21 -21.52 14.42 -6.55
N SER A 22 -21.26 13.50 -5.60
CA SER A 22 -19.94 13.40 -4.99
C SER A 22 -18.90 13.03 -6.05
N PRO A 23 -17.82 13.81 -6.22
CA PRO A 23 -16.79 13.50 -7.20
C PRO A 23 -16.08 12.19 -6.83
N ALA A 24 -15.85 11.36 -7.84
CA ALA A 24 -15.04 10.16 -7.66
C ALA A 24 -13.60 10.56 -7.37
N TYR A 25 -13.10 10.16 -6.22
CA TYR A 25 -11.73 10.43 -5.80
C TYR A 25 -10.89 9.15 -5.86
N ARG A 26 -9.76 9.24 -6.56
CA ARG A 26 -8.74 8.18 -6.60
C ARG A 26 -7.38 8.75 -6.22
N ALA A 27 -6.72 8.11 -5.28
CA ALA A 27 -5.34 8.48 -4.96
C ALA A 27 -4.42 8.05 -6.09
N ASN A 28 -3.46 8.88 -6.43
CA ASN A 28 -2.41 8.57 -7.40
C ASN A 28 -1.05 8.58 -6.68
N LEU A 29 -0.27 7.52 -6.85
CA LEU A 29 1.12 7.47 -6.46
C LEU A 29 1.99 7.63 -7.71
N LYS A 30 2.77 8.70 -7.77
CA LYS A 30 3.75 8.92 -8.84
C LYS A 30 5.16 8.89 -8.25
N ILE A 31 6.03 8.08 -8.85
CA ILE A 31 7.45 8.07 -8.51
C ILE A 31 8.24 8.63 -9.69
N ILE A 32 9.09 9.59 -9.39
CA ILE A 32 10.01 10.21 -10.35
C ILE A 32 11.42 9.96 -9.85
N LEU A 33 12.23 9.29 -10.66
CA LEU A 33 13.64 9.11 -10.36
C LEU A 33 14.42 10.38 -10.68
N ARG A 34 15.42 10.69 -9.88
CA ARG A 34 16.30 11.86 -10.10
C ARG A 34 17.02 11.85 -11.46
N ASN A 35 17.24 10.69 -12.02
CA ASN A 35 17.88 10.46 -13.31
C ASN A 35 16.92 10.30 -14.48
N GLY A 36 15.64 10.63 -14.29
CA GLY A 36 14.65 10.83 -15.36
C GLY A 36 13.59 9.75 -15.57
N GLY A 37 13.67 8.60 -14.95
CA GLY A 37 12.59 7.58 -15.05
C GLY A 37 11.36 7.97 -14.22
N PHE A 38 10.16 7.63 -14.67
CA PHE A 38 8.95 7.79 -13.85
C PHE A 38 7.94 6.66 -14.10
N SER A 39 7.12 6.43 -13.11
CA SER A 39 5.93 5.57 -13.22
C SER A 39 4.84 6.09 -12.28
N SER A 40 3.59 5.77 -12.58
CA SER A 40 2.48 6.15 -11.73
C SER A 40 1.51 4.99 -11.54
N TYR A 41 0.89 4.95 -10.36
CA TYR A 41 -0.14 4.00 -9.99
C TYR A 41 -1.36 4.76 -9.48
N GLN A 42 -2.53 4.45 -10.01
CA GLN A 42 -3.79 4.99 -9.55
C GLN A 42 -4.47 3.95 -8.65
N SER A 43 -4.60 4.25 -7.37
CA SER A 43 -5.29 3.38 -6.43
C SER A 43 -6.80 3.50 -6.57
N GLU A 44 -7.50 2.47 -6.14
CA GLU A 44 -8.95 2.50 -5.98
C GLU A 44 -9.38 3.36 -4.79
N TYR A 45 -10.69 3.50 -4.63
CA TYR A 45 -11.32 4.38 -3.65
C TYR A 45 -10.77 4.22 -2.24
N PRO A 46 -10.26 5.28 -1.62
CA PRO A 46 -9.87 5.23 -0.22
C PRO A 46 -11.06 4.95 0.72
N TYR A 47 -12.26 5.29 0.32
CA TYR A 47 -13.48 5.11 1.13
C TYR A 47 -13.78 3.65 1.51
N SER A 48 -13.44 2.69 0.66
CA SER A 48 -13.69 1.29 0.97
C SER A 48 -12.75 0.73 2.04
N MET A 49 -11.68 1.44 2.34
CA MET A 49 -10.65 1.03 3.30
C MET A 49 -10.62 1.90 4.57
N ILE A 50 -11.37 3.00 4.59
CA ILE A 50 -11.43 3.89 5.74
C ILE A 50 -12.04 3.16 6.92
N GLU A 51 -11.31 3.15 8.03
CA GLU A 51 -11.75 2.60 9.32
C GLU A 51 -12.16 1.11 9.31
N LYS A 52 -12.01 0.40 8.20
CA LYS A 52 -12.23 -1.04 8.18
C LYS A 52 -11.13 -1.76 8.92
N LYS A 53 -11.52 -2.68 9.78
CA LYS A 53 -10.58 -3.64 10.38
C LYS A 53 -10.19 -4.65 9.32
N GLY A 54 -8.92 -4.91 9.21
CA GLY A 54 -8.40 -5.87 8.27
C GLY A 54 -6.90 -5.99 8.37
N SER A 55 -6.32 -6.84 7.56
CA SER A 55 -4.89 -7.10 7.52
C SER A 55 -4.46 -7.21 6.07
N ILE A 56 -3.22 -6.85 5.80
CA ILE A 56 -2.58 -7.13 4.52
C ILE A 56 -1.93 -8.51 4.64
N LEU A 57 -2.11 -9.34 3.63
CA LEU A 57 -1.31 -10.54 3.41
C LEU A 57 -0.97 -10.59 1.93
N SER A 58 0.30 -10.46 1.59
CA SER A 58 0.73 -10.29 0.21
C SER A 58 2.05 -11.03 -0.04
N SER A 59 2.15 -11.75 -1.15
CA SER A 59 3.38 -12.45 -1.55
C SER A 59 4.44 -11.46 -2.01
N VAL A 60 5.59 -11.47 -1.35
CA VAL A 60 6.74 -10.62 -1.75
C VAL A 60 7.34 -11.10 -3.07
N HIS A 61 7.50 -12.41 -3.22
CA HIS A 61 8.14 -13.01 -4.41
C HIS A 61 7.34 -12.79 -5.69
N SER A 62 6.00 -12.80 -5.60
CA SER A 62 5.15 -12.65 -6.79
C SER A 62 5.12 -11.23 -7.34
N LEU A 63 5.46 -10.23 -6.52
CA LEU A 63 5.25 -8.82 -6.82
C LEU A 63 6.54 -8.00 -6.87
N ALA A 64 7.60 -8.45 -6.20
CA ALA A 64 8.92 -7.83 -6.27
C ALA A 64 9.78 -8.48 -7.36
N ASN A 65 10.67 -7.69 -7.97
CA ASN A 65 11.56 -8.16 -9.01
C ASN A 65 12.95 -8.49 -8.44
N MET A 66 13.35 -9.74 -8.46
CA MET A 66 14.67 -10.18 -7.98
C MET A 66 15.84 -9.57 -8.75
N ASP A 67 15.65 -9.24 -10.04
CA ASP A 67 16.69 -8.66 -10.89
C ASP A 67 16.78 -7.14 -10.81
N ALA A 68 15.89 -6.50 -10.04
CA ALA A 68 15.93 -5.06 -9.85
C ALA A 68 17.12 -4.63 -8.99
N ASP A 69 17.60 -3.40 -9.19
CA ASP A 69 18.66 -2.80 -8.36
C ASP A 69 18.14 -2.54 -6.94
N SER A 70 16.86 -2.18 -6.84
CA SER A 70 16.17 -1.99 -5.56
C SER A 70 14.67 -2.29 -5.67
N ASN A 71 14.12 -2.77 -4.57
CA ASN A 71 12.70 -3.01 -4.40
C ASN A 71 12.19 -2.29 -3.16
N TYR A 72 10.98 -1.75 -3.27
CA TYR A 72 10.28 -1.06 -2.19
C TYR A 72 8.84 -1.56 -2.12
N ILE A 73 8.27 -1.53 -0.93
CA ILE A 73 6.81 -1.63 -0.75
C ILE A 73 6.33 -0.29 -0.21
N PHE A 74 5.41 0.33 -0.93
CA PHE A 74 4.69 1.49 -0.44
C PHE A 74 3.35 1.03 0.10
N ILE A 75 3.05 1.42 1.32
CA ILE A 75 1.78 1.11 1.97
C ILE A 75 1.11 2.42 2.34
N LYS A 76 -0.12 2.56 1.86
CA LYS A 76 -0.94 3.75 2.11
C LYS A 76 -2.29 3.34 2.63
N ASN A 77 -2.70 4.01 3.70
CA ASN A 77 -4.05 3.96 4.23
C ASN A 77 -4.46 5.38 4.59
N ILE A 78 -5.63 5.79 4.14
CA ILE A 78 -6.16 7.13 4.38
C ILE A 78 -7.43 6.98 5.21
N TYR A 79 -7.45 7.59 6.38
CA TYR A 79 -8.64 7.73 7.20
C TYR A 79 -9.40 9.01 6.84
N GLU A 80 -10.70 8.98 7.02
CA GLU A 80 -11.57 10.14 6.85
C GLU A 80 -11.12 11.32 7.74
N LYS A 81 -10.75 11.02 8.99
CA LYS A 81 -10.13 11.98 9.89
C LYS A 81 -8.62 11.94 9.72
N PRO A 82 -7.92 13.07 9.66
CA PRO A 82 -6.47 13.13 9.50
C PRO A 82 -5.72 12.71 10.78
N ILE A 83 -6.04 11.55 11.31
CA ILE A 83 -5.44 11.00 12.52
C ILE A 83 -4.34 10.03 12.11
N GLN A 84 -3.13 10.26 12.61
CA GLN A 84 -2.05 9.31 12.48
C GLN A 84 -2.10 8.29 13.63
N LYS A 85 -2.20 7.02 13.27
CA LYS A 85 -2.06 5.88 14.19
C LYS A 85 -0.87 5.05 13.74
N ASN A 86 -0.09 4.56 14.69
CA ASN A 86 1.05 3.71 14.44
C ASN A 86 0.64 2.24 14.41
N PHE A 87 1.25 1.49 13.49
CA PHE A 87 1.09 0.06 13.32
C PHE A 87 2.44 -0.56 12.97
N THR A 88 2.48 -1.88 12.86
CA THR A 88 3.67 -2.61 12.43
C THR A 88 3.34 -3.48 11.23
N ALA A 89 4.19 -3.42 10.22
CA ALA A 89 4.22 -4.35 9.11
C ALA A 89 5.35 -5.36 9.32
N PHE A 90 5.14 -6.59 8.91
CA PHE A 90 6.06 -7.70 9.09
C PHE A 90 6.34 -8.38 7.76
N LEU A 91 7.59 -8.75 7.53
CA LEU A 91 7.92 -9.80 6.58
C LEU A 91 8.01 -11.13 7.34
N VAL A 92 7.11 -12.04 7.00
CA VAL A 92 6.98 -13.32 7.70
C VAL A 92 7.33 -14.47 6.78
N ASN A 93 8.08 -15.42 7.30
CA ASN A 93 8.33 -16.69 6.63
C ASN A 93 7.22 -17.67 7.03
N ILE A 94 6.33 -17.99 6.10
CA ILE A 94 5.16 -18.82 6.37
C ILE A 94 5.51 -20.28 6.64
N LYS A 95 6.67 -20.79 6.15
CA LYS A 95 7.14 -22.15 6.41
C LYS A 95 7.69 -22.30 7.83
N THR A 96 8.53 -21.36 8.23
CA THR A 96 9.19 -21.42 9.56
C THR A 96 8.38 -20.71 10.64
N LYS A 97 7.34 -19.96 10.27
CA LYS A 97 6.51 -19.12 11.15
C LYS A 97 7.32 -18.04 11.89
N LYS A 98 8.42 -17.59 11.29
CA LYS A 98 9.30 -16.57 11.87
C LYS A 98 9.06 -15.21 11.21
N ILE A 99 9.19 -14.17 12.01
CA ILE A 99 9.31 -12.80 11.53
C ILE A 99 10.75 -12.59 11.10
N GLU A 100 10.95 -12.26 9.83
CA GLU A 100 12.27 -11.99 9.24
C GLU A 100 12.64 -10.50 9.36
N GLU A 101 11.64 -9.62 9.26
CA GLU A 101 11.83 -8.17 9.36
C GLU A 101 10.54 -7.49 9.81
N GLN A 102 10.64 -6.34 10.47
CA GLN A 102 9.50 -5.52 10.85
C GLN A 102 9.73 -4.05 10.55
N PHE A 103 8.64 -3.32 10.30
CA PHE A 103 8.64 -1.91 9.95
C PHE A 103 7.54 -1.17 10.69
N ASP A 104 7.87 -0.01 11.21
CA ASP A 104 6.86 0.90 11.75
C ASP A 104 6.15 1.62 10.60
N ILE A 105 4.85 1.54 10.60
CA ILE A 105 3.96 2.18 9.61
C ILE A 105 2.88 2.99 10.30
N LYS A 106 2.29 3.93 9.59
CA LYS A 106 1.23 4.78 10.14
C LYS A 106 0.17 5.12 9.11
N THR A 107 -1.01 5.44 9.60
CA THR A 107 -2.13 5.91 8.77
C THR A 107 -1.89 7.35 8.29
N ASN A 108 -2.62 7.75 7.24
CA ASN A 108 -2.50 9.06 6.61
C ASN A 108 -1.06 9.45 6.28
N PHE A 109 -0.30 8.44 5.85
CA PHE A 109 1.10 8.58 5.48
C PHE A 109 1.44 7.57 4.38
N THR A 110 2.36 7.90 3.51
CA THR A 110 2.92 6.93 2.58
C THR A 110 4.13 6.28 3.22
N ASN A 111 3.91 5.07 3.72
CA ASN A 111 4.98 4.26 4.30
C ASN A 111 5.82 3.65 3.17
N SER A 112 7.13 3.75 3.27
CA SER A 112 8.08 3.21 2.30
C SER A 112 9.01 2.20 2.99
N LEU A 113 8.90 0.94 2.57
CA LEU A 113 9.68 -0.17 3.09
C LEU A 113 10.67 -0.61 2.01
N LYS A 114 11.96 -0.51 2.27
CA LYS A 114 12.98 -1.02 1.35
C LYS A 114 13.16 -2.50 1.59
N LEU A 115 12.98 -3.30 0.53
CA LEU A 115 13.14 -4.75 0.60
C LEU A 115 14.61 -5.19 0.48
N ASN A 116 15.02 -6.08 1.36
CA ASN A 116 16.25 -6.82 1.17
C ASN A 116 16.03 -7.93 0.11
N LYS A 117 16.88 -8.00 -0.90
CA LYS A 117 16.79 -9.03 -1.95
C LYS A 117 16.76 -10.46 -1.40
N LYS A 118 17.43 -10.72 -0.28
CA LYS A 118 17.43 -12.04 0.39
C LYS A 118 16.04 -12.47 0.88
N LEU A 119 15.13 -11.52 1.02
CA LEU A 119 13.75 -11.76 1.47
C LEU A 119 12.75 -11.85 0.30
N ILE A 120 13.20 -11.73 -0.95
CA ILE A 120 12.35 -11.95 -2.12
C ILE A 120 12.34 -13.46 -2.44
N ARG A 121 11.58 -14.21 -1.64
CA ARG A 121 11.49 -15.68 -1.72
C ARG A 121 10.03 -16.13 -1.61
N PRO A 122 9.65 -17.28 -2.19
CA PRO A 122 8.26 -17.74 -2.23
C PRO A 122 7.58 -17.89 -0.86
N GLU A 123 8.36 -18.18 0.18
CA GLU A 123 7.86 -18.34 1.54
C GLU A 123 7.72 -17.03 2.33
N ILE A 124 8.14 -15.89 1.77
CA ILE A 124 8.10 -14.60 2.44
C ILE A 124 6.86 -13.83 2.02
N PHE A 125 6.11 -13.39 3.02
CA PHE A 125 4.89 -12.60 2.86
C PHE A 125 4.97 -11.30 3.67
N LEU A 126 4.44 -10.23 3.10
CA LEU A 126 4.09 -9.04 3.84
C LEU A 126 2.82 -9.31 4.63
N PHE A 127 2.86 -9.01 5.92
CA PHE A 127 1.72 -9.11 6.82
C PHE A 127 1.57 -7.84 7.65
N THR A 128 0.33 -7.39 7.83
CA THR A 128 -0.02 -6.35 8.81
C THR A 128 -1.17 -6.84 9.67
N LYS A 129 -1.17 -6.46 10.94
CA LYS A 129 -2.29 -6.72 11.83
C LYS A 129 -3.08 -5.43 12.03
N ASP A 130 -4.39 -5.50 11.84
CA ASP A 130 -5.35 -4.39 12.05
C ASP A 130 -5.05 -3.12 11.22
N PHE A 131 -4.25 -3.27 10.16
CA PHE A 131 -3.97 -2.21 9.19
C PHE A 131 -4.33 -2.71 7.80
N LEU A 132 -5.40 -2.17 7.24
CA LEU A 132 -5.83 -2.46 5.89
C LEU A 132 -5.29 -1.38 4.94
N GLY A 133 -4.77 -1.80 3.81
CA GLY A 133 -4.24 -0.90 2.78
C GLY A 133 -3.85 -1.68 1.53
N ILE A 134 -3.50 -0.96 0.49
CA ILE A 134 -2.98 -1.56 -0.74
C ILE A 134 -1.46 -1.48 -0.71
N PRO A 135 -0.75 -2.61 -0.66
CA PRO A 135 0.69 -2.61 -0.83
C PRO A 135 1.04 -2.44 -2.31
N ILE A 136 1.85 -1.46 -2.60
CA ILE A 136 2.35 -1.17 -3.95
C ILE A 136 3.83 -1.55 -3.98
N TYR A 137 4.13 -2.59 -4.71
CA TYR A 137 5.50 -3.05 -4.93
C TYR A 137 6.12 -2.25 -6.05
N THR A 138 7.26 -1.69 -5.77
CA THR A 138 7.99 -0.84 -6.72
C THR A 138 9.37 -1.40 -6.94
N SER A 139 9.69 -1.74 -8.17
CA SER A 139 11.00 -2.22 -8.57
C SER A 139 11.70 -1.19 -9.43
N VAL A 140 12.95 -0.90 -9.12
CA VAL A 140 13.78 0.06 -9.85
C VAL A 140 14.98 -0.68 -10.43
N LYS A 141 15.17 -0.56 -11.75
CA LYS A 141 16.35 -1.07 -12.45
C LYS A 141 16.85 -0.03 -13.44
N ASN A 142 18.08 0.44 -13.27
CA ASN A 142 18.63 1.56 -14.04
C ASN A 142 17.71 2.80 -13.97
N LYS A 143 17.08 3.18 -15.10
CA LYS A 143 16.13 4.30 -15.21
C LYS A 143 14.67 3.84 -15.28
N HIS A 144 14.42 2.55 -15.13
CA HIS A 144 13.07 1.99 -15.23
C HIS A 144 12.45 1.79 -13.86
N VAL A 145 11.18 2.10 -13.75
CA VAL A 145 10.36 1.87 -12.55
C VAL A 145 9.15 1.05 -12.96
N SER A 146 8.90 -0.04 -12.25
CA SER A 146 7.67 -0.81 -12.38
C SER A 146 6.87 -0.78 -11.08
N PHE A 147 5.56 -0.83 -11.20
CA PHE A 147 4.63 -0.97 -10.10
C PHE A 147 3.80 -2.24 -10.26
N GLU A 148 3.67 -2.95 -9.15
CA GLU A 148 2.77 -4.08 -8.99
C GLU A 148 2.00 -3.93 -7.67
N HIS A 149 0.80 -4.47 -7.61
CA HIS A 149 -0.03 -4.38 -6.41
C HIS A 149 -0.97 -5.57 -6.27
N THR A 150 -1.47 -5.74 -5.06
CA THR A 150 -2.58 -6.65 -4.79
C THR A 150 -3.74 -5.86 -4.19
N HIS A 151 -4.94 -6.19 -4.61
CA HIS A 151 -6.13 -5.68 -3.95
C HIS A 151 -6.36 -6.40 -2.61
N PRO A 152 -6.90 -5.72 -1.59
CA PRO A 152 -7.39 -6.42 -0.42
C PRO A 152 -8.50 -7.38 -0.86
N PRO A 153 -8.64 -8.54 -0.21
CA PRO A 153 -9.70 -9.48 -0.54
C PRO A 153 -11.06 -8.79 -0.36
N HIS A 154 -11.92 -8.94 -1.36
CA HIS A 154 -13.27 -8.43 -1.28
C HIS A 154 -14.09 -9.20 -0.23
N GLU A 155 -15.06 -8.55 0.38
CA GLU A 155 -15.88 -9.14 1.47
C GLU A 155 -16.53 -10.47 1.08
N TYR A 156 -16.91 -10.64 -0.19
CA TYR A 156 -17.51 -11.88 -0.68
C TYR A 156 -16.55 -13.09 -0.72
N ILE A 157 -15.23 -12.86 -0.72
CA ILE A 157 -14.23 -13.94 -0.64
C ILE A 157 -14.10 -14.44 0.80
N LEU A 158 -14.35 -13.57 1.76
CA LEU A 158 -14.25 -13.86 3.19
C LEU A 158 -15.58 -14.33 3.80
N SER A 159 -16.66 -14.25 3.06
CA SER A 159 -18.01 -14.53 3.57
C SER A 159 -18.39 -16.02 3.61
N ASN A 160 -17.45 -16.95 3.40
CA ASN A 160 -17.67 -18.35 3.74
C ASN A 160 -17.76 -18.55 5.28
N LYS A 161 -18.62 -17.77 5.92
CA LYS A 161 -19.19 -18.20 7.19
C LYS A 161 -20.05 -19.41 6.87
N LYS A 162 -19.55 -20.58 7.16
CA LYS A 162 -20.39 -21.75 7.34
C LYS A 162 -21.44 -21.36 8.38
N ASN A 163 -22.67 -21.23 7.94
CA ASN A 163 -23.84 -21.26 8.81
C ASN A 163 -23.90 -22.62 9.51
#